data_d48823da1101263852ed973a8b73152e
#
_entry.id   d48823da1101263852ed973a8b73152e
#
_cell.length_a   1.000
_cell.length_b   1.000
_cell.length_c   1.000
_cell.angle_alpha   90.00
_cell.angle_beta   90.00
_cell.angle_gamma   90.00
#
_symmetry.space_group_name_H-M   'P 1'
#
loop_
_entity.id
_entity.type
_entity.pdbx_description
1 polymer ?
#
loop_
_entity_poly.entity_id
_entity_poly.type
_entity_poly.pdbx_seq_one_letter_code
_entity_poly.pdbx_strand_id
1 'polypeptide(L)'
;VKQCVAEGKPLNENIVKDIHALLMENILPGGIYRNVEVRISGAQHKPPAPSEMYRQVKEFYATLPYRDRMNAIELAAWTHAELVKIHPFVDGNGRTSRMIMNYQLMAAGFLPVSIAKENRLPYFEALEAYAVGGDLKPSAEMIASLEEQRLEEYLTIVPVQTLESSEQPMKME
;
A
#
# COMPACT_ATOMS: atom_id res chain seq x y z
N VAL A 1 7.15 -9.03 4.50
CA VAL A 1 7.11 -7.57 4.40
C VAL A 1 8.10 -6.93 5.37
N LYS A 2 7.92 -7.05 6.70
CA LYS A 2 8.79 -6.40 7.70
C LYS A 2 10.29 -6.61 7.45
N GLN A 3 10.71 -7.83 7.12
CA GLN A 3 12.12 -8.14 6.83
C GLN A 3 12.63 -7.36 5.62
N CYS A 4 11.90 -7.36 4.50
CA CYS A 4 12.32 -6.63 3.30
C CYS A 4 12.41 -5.12 3.53
N VAL A 5 11.48 -4.56 4.33
CA VAL A 5 11.51 -3.14 4.73
C VAL A 5 12.74 -2.85 5.61
N ALA A 6 13.00 -3.70 6.62
CA ALA A 6 14.17 -3.55 7.48
C ALA A 6 15.52 -3.66 6.73
N GLU A 7 15.54 -4.43 5.64
CA GLU A 7 16.69 -4.54 4.74
C GLU A 7 16.77 -3.39 3.70
N GLY A 8 15.85 -2.43 3.74
CA GLY A 8 15.81 -1.29 2.82
C GLY A 8 15.56 -1.66 1.36
N LYS A 9 14.94 -2.81 1.09
CA LYS A 9 14.68 -3.27 -0.28
C LYS A 9 13.60 -2.40 -0.92
N PRO A 10 13.80 -1.86 -2.13
CA PRO A 10 12.74 -1.16 -2.84
C PRO A 10 11.66 -2.16 -3.30
N LEU A 11 10.40 -1.71 -3.29
CA LEU A 11 9.29 -2.52 -3.82
C LEU A 11 9.53 -2.84 -5.29
N ASN A 12 9.43 -4.11 -5.65
CA ASN A 12 9.63 -4.61 -7.00
C ASN A 12 8.72 -5.81 -7.30
N GLU A 13 8.74 -6.27 -8.54
CA GLU A 13 7.89 -7.37 -9.03
C GLU A 13 8.03 -8.65 -8.20
N ASN A 14 9.26 -9.04 -7.86
CA ASN A 14 9.50 -10.27 -7.11
C ASN A 14 8.89 -10.20 -5.70
N ILE A 15 9.08 -9.07 -5.01
CA ILE A 15 8.49 -8.85 -3.68
C ILE A 15 6.95 -8.93 -3.74
N VAL A 16 6.33 -8.35 -4.75
CA VAL A 16 4.86 -8.40 -4.92
C VAL A 16 4.39 -9.82 -5.19
N LYS A 17 5.09 -10.57 -6.04
CA LYS A 17 4.79 -11.98 -6.31
C LYS A 17 4.99 -12.86 -5.08
N ASP A 18 6.04 -12.66 -4.31
CA ASP A 18 6.30 -13.39 -3.07
C ASP A 18 5.22 -13.10 -2.01
N ILE A 19 4.81 -11.84 -1.86
CA ILE A 19 3.69 -11.47 -0.98
C ILE A 19 2.41 -12.18 -1.42
N HIS A 20 2.11 -12.15 -2.71
CA HIS A 20 0.93 -12.83 -3.25
C HIS A 20 1.01 -14.35 -3.03
N ALA A 21 2.17 -14.99 -3.26
CA ALA A 21 2.37 -16.42 -3.05
C ALA A 21 2.09 -16.82 -1.59
N LEU A 22 2.61 -16.06 -0.64
CA LEU A 22 2.36 -16.29 0.80
C LEU A 22 0.88 -16.08 1.17
N LEU A 23 0.21 -15.08 0.62
CA LEU A 23 -1.21 -14.80 0.89
C LEU A 23 -2.15 -15.86 0.30
N MET A 24 -1.69 -16.57 -0.72
CA MET A 24 -2.46 -17.61 -1.43
C MET A 24 -2.05 -19.03 -1.03
N GLU A 25 -1.12 -19.17 -0.09
CA GLU A 25 -0.68 -20.48 0.38
C GLU A 25 -1.86 -21.34 0.84
N ASN A 26 -1.92 -22.58 0.37
CA ASN A 26 -3.02 -23.53 0.60
C ASN A 26 -4.40 -23.13 0.03
N ILE A 27 -4.48 -22.09 -0.82
CA ILE A 27 -5.72 -21.63 -1.49
C ILE A 27 -5.61 -21.88 -2.99
N LEU A 28 -4.64 -21.25 -3.66
CA LEU A 28 -4.37 -21.34 -5.10
C LEU A 28 -2.87 -21.15 -5.35
N PRO A 29 -2.34 -21.57 -6.53
CA PRO A 29 -0.97 -21.22 -6.92
C PRO A 29 -0.76 -19.71 -6.88
N GLY A 30 0.14 -19.25 -5.99
CA GLY A 30 0.43 -17.83 -5.79
C GLY A 30 1.62 -17.32 -6.60
N GLY A 31 1.77 -16.00 -6.68
CA GLY A 31 2.91 -15.34 -7.35
C GLY A 31 2.85 -15.38 -8.89
N ILE A 32 1.75 -15.83 -9.48
CA ILE A 32 1.58 -16.01 -10.92
C ILE A 32 0.53 -15.03 -11.44
N TYR A 33 0.90 -14.23 -12.44
CA TYR A 33 -0.04 -13.33 -13.10
C TYR A 33 -1.06 -14.12 -13.92
N ARG A 34 -2.28 -13.61 -13.96
CA ARG A 34 -3.37 -14.23 -14.71
C ARG A 34 -3.15 -14.18 -16.22
N ASN A 35 -3.64 -15.20 -16.89
CA ASN A 35 -3.74 -15.28 -18.34
C ASN A 35 -5.21 -15.32 -18.81
N VAL A 36 -6.15 -15.04 -17.90
CA VAL A 36 -7.59 -15.06 -18.13
C VAL A 36 -8.20 -13.71 -17.78
N GLU A 37 -9.37 -13.41 -18.35
CA GLU A 37 -10.16 -12.26 -17.96
C GLU A 37 -10.76 -12.47 -16.56
N VAL A 38 -10.82 -11.40 -15.79
CA VAL A 38 -11.40 -11.36 -14.45
C VAL A 38 -12.36 -10.18 -14.32
N ARG A 39 -13.21 -10.23 -13.31
CA ARG A 39 -14.10 -9.11 -12.95
C ARG A 39 -13.99 -8.83 -11.47
N ILE A 40 -14.13 -7.56 -11.10
CA ILE A 40 -14.22 -7.12 -9.72
C ILE A 40 -15.70 -7.05 -9.37
N SER A 41 -16.14 -7.86 -8.39
CA SER A 41 -17.54 -7.89 -7.98
C SER A 41 -17.95 -6.53 -7.37
N GLY A 42 -19.01 -5.94 -7.92
CA GLY A 42 -19.56 -4.66 -7.45
C GLY A 42 -18.88 -3.41 -8.00
N ALA A 43 -17.79 -3.53 -8.79
CA ALA A 43 -17.12 -2.41 -9.41
C ALA A 43 -17.65 -2.12 -10.83
N GLN A 44 -17.64 -0.85 -11.24
CA GLN A 44 -17.87 -0.44 -12.63
C GLN A 44 -16.61 -0.65 -13.47
N HIS A 45 -15.43 -0.45 -12.84
CA HIS A 45 -14.15 -0.68 -13.48
C HIS A 45 -14.01 -2.14 -13.93
N LYS A 46 -13.55 -2.33 -15.18
CA LYS A 46 -13.21 -3.64 -15.73
C LYS A 46 -11.69 -3.74 -15.82
N PRO A 47 -11.07 -4.71 -15.13
CA PRO A 47 -9.65 -4.97 -15.30
C PRO A 47 -9.28 -5.21 -16.76
N PRO A 48 -8.09 -4.79 -17.20
CA PRO A 48 -7.65 -4.94 -18.58
C PRO A 48 -7.56 -6.42 -19.00
N ALA A 49 -7.67 -6.69 -20.30
CA ALA A 49 -7.40 -8.02 -20.87
C ALA A 49 -5.96 -8.47 -20.53
N PRO A 50 -5.65 -9.78 -20.51
CA PRO A 50 -4.34 -10.27 -20.05
C PRO A 50 -3.14 -9.62 -20.72
N SER A 51 -3.15 -9.44 -22.05
CA SER A 51 -2.04 -8.81 -22.77
C SER A 51 -1.79 -7.36 -22.33
N GLU A 52 -2.87 -6.61 -22.15
CA GLU A 52 -2.81 -5.23 -21.67
C GLU A 52 -2.43 -5.17 -20.18
N MET A 53 -2.92 -6.10 -19.37
CA MET A 53 -2.53 -6.25 -17.97
C MET A 53 -1.01 -6.43 -17.84
N TYR A 54 -0.39 -7.32 -18.64
CA TYR A 54 1.06 -7.51 -18.63
C TYR A 54 1.82 -6.22 -18.98
N ARG A 55 1.33 -5.44 -19.95
CA ARG A 55 1.91 -4.15 -20.31
C ARG A 55 1.84 -3.17 -19.13
N GLN A 56 0.65 -3.05 -18.52
CA GLN A 56 0.45 -2.13 -17.39
C GLN A 56 1.24 -2.53 -16.14
N VAL A 57 1.40 -3.83 -15.86
CA VAL A 57 2.27 -4.30 -14.78
C VAL A 57 3.72 -3.89 -15.01
N LYS A 58 4.23 -4.06 -16.23
CA LYS A 58 5.60 -3.61 -16.57
C LYS A 58 5.75 -2.10 -16.40
N GLU A 59 4.79 -1.33 -16.87
CA GLU A 59 4.76 0.12 -16.74
C GLU A 59 4.71 0.56 -15.28
N PHE A 60 3.89 -0.11 -14.45
CA PHE A 60 3.82 0.12 -13.01
C PHE A 60 5.19 0.04 -12.35
N TYR A 61 5.93 -1.06 -12.56
CA TYR A 61 7.27 -1.21 -11.97
C TYR A 61 8.31 -0.29 -12.60
N ALA A 62 8.20 0.00 -13.89
CA ALA A 62 9.12 0.92 -14.57
C ALA A 62 8.96 2.36 -14.09
N THR A 63 7.74 2.79 -13.74
CA THR A 63 7.45 4.16 -13.31
C THR A 63 7.59 4.36 -11.80
N LEU A 64 7.49 3.30 -11.00
CA LEU A 64 7.55 3.37 -9.55
C LEU A 64 8.78 4.13 -9.00
N PRO A 65 10.02 3.91 -9.49
CA PRO A 65 11.20 4.64 -9.01
C PRO A 65 11.20 6.14 -9.31
N TYR A 66 10.35 6.59 -10.23
CA TYR A 66 10.27 7.99 -10.66
C TYR A 66 9.09 8.75 -10.02
N ARG A 67 8.50 8.19 -8.97
CA ARG A 67 7.41 8.80 -8.19
C ARG A 67 7.90 9.63 -6.99
N ASP A 68 9.12 10.14 -7.08
CA ASP A 68 9.82 10.94 -6.06
C ASP A 68 9.12 12.26 -5.68
N ARG A 69 8.20 12.74 -6.53
CA ARG A 69 7.37 13.93 -6.25
C ARG A 69 6.15 13.65 -5.37
N MET A 70 5.77 12.37 -5.24
CA MET A 70 4.69 11.96 -4.32
C MET A 70 5.23 11.91 -2.89
N ASN A 71 4.46 12.42 -1.94
CA ASN A 71 4.76 12.13 -0.54
C ASN A 71 4.48 10.65 -0.22
N ALA A 72 4.90 10.20 0.96
CA ALA A 72 4.82 8.77 1.33
C ALA A 72 3.38 8.22 1.32
N ILE A 73 2.40 9.02 1.75
CA ILE A 73 0.98 8.64 1.77
C ILE A 73 0.44 8.54 0.35
N GLU A 74 0.75 9.52 -0.50
CA GLU A 74 0.36 9.50 -1.91
C GLU A 74 0.97 8.32 -2.66
N LEU A 75 2.24 7.99 -2.41
CA LEU A 75 2.92 6.84 -3.02
C LEU A 75 2.28 5.52 -2.57
N ALA A 76 1.96 5.39 -1.28
CA ALA A 76 1.27 4.22 -0.75
C ALA A 76 -0.14 4.08 -1.35
N ALA A 77 -0.89 5.19 -1.46
CA ALA A 77 -2.20 5.23 -2.10
C ALA A 77 -2.13 4.85 -3.57
N TRP A 78 -1.17 5.41 -4.30
CA TRP A 78 -1.00 5.13 -5.72
C TRP A 78 -0.62 3.68 -5.99
N THR A 79 0.37 3.13 -5.28
CA THR A 79 0.77 1.73 -5.46
C THR A 79 -0.37 0.77 -5.18
N HIS A 80 -1.18 1.09 -4.15
CA HIS A 80 -2.37 0.33 -3.80
C HIS A 80 -3.44 0.40 -4.89
N ALA A 81 -3.87 1.61 -5.25
CA ALA A 81 -4.96 1.83 -6.20
C ALA A 81 -4.61 1.34 -7.61
N GLU A 82 -3.38 1.57 -8.07
CA GLU A 82 -2.93 1.11 -9.39
C GLU A 82 -2.88 -0.41 -9.47
N LEU A 83 -2.40 -1.12 -8.44
CA LEU A 83 -2.40 -2.58 -8.46
C LEU A 83 -3.83 -3.17 -8.41
N VAL A 84 -4.74 -2.54 -7.66
CA VAL A 84 -6.16 -2.93 -7.67
C VAL A 84 -6.78 -2.73 -9.05
N LYS A 85 -6.50 -1.61 -9.72
CA LYS A 85 -6.98 -1.29 -11.06
C LYS A 85 -6.46 -2.28 -12.11
N ILE A 86 -5.17 -2.57 -12.12
CA ILE A 86 -4.55 -3.53 -13.03
C ILE A 86 -5.08 -4.95 -12.78
N HIS A 87 -5.29 -5.31 -11.52
CA HIS A 87 -5.82 -6.63 -11.09
C HIS A 87 -5.03 -7.80 -11.64
N PRO A 88 -3.71 -7.90 -11.36
CA PRO A 88 -2.81 -8.79 -12.10
C PRO A 88 -2.97 -10.28 -11.77
N PHE A 89 -3.66 -10.64 -10.70
CA PHE A 89 -3.84 -12.03 -10.27
C PHE A 89 -5.27 -12.53 -10.49
N VAL A 90 -5.46 -13.85 -10.47
CA VAL A 90 -6.81 -14.44 -10.57
C VAL A 90 -7.63 -14.16 -9.31
N ASP A 91 -7.00 -14.24 -8.13
CA ASP A 91 -7.57 -13.88 -6.82
C ASP A 91 -6.48 -13.22 -5.96
N GLY A 92 -6.82 -12.77 -4.75
CA GLY A 92 -5.86 -12.20 -3.80
C GLY A 92 -5.42 -10.77 -4.08
N ASN A 93 -5.86 -10.13 -5.16
CA ASN A 93 -5.44 -8.78 -5.55
C ASN A 93 -5.64 -7.74 -4.44
N GLY A 94 -6.82 -7.72 -3.81
CA GLY A 94 -7.12 -6.79 -2.73
C GLY A 94 -6.25 -7.00 -1.48
N ARG A 95 -5.93 -8.26 -1.13
CA ARG A 95 -5.02 -8.58 -0.02
C ARG A 95 -3.60 -8.14 -0.33
N THR A 96 -3.12 -8.48 -1.52
CA THR A 96 -1.78 -8.11 -2.00
C THR A 96 -1.60 -6.60 -2.08
N SER A 97 -2.57 -5.89 -2.67
CA SER A 97 -2.49 -4.43 -2.81
C SER A 97 -2.47 -3.71 -1.45
N ARG A 98 -3.24 -4.18 -0.45
CA ARG A 98 -3.15 -3.64 0.92
C ARG A 98 -1.80 -3.95 1.58
N MET A 99 -1.19 -5.11 1.32
CA MET A 99 0.14 -5.44 1.84
C MET A 99 1.23 -4.57 1.22
N ILE A 100 1.15 -4.24 -0.07
CA ILE A 100 2.14 -3.33 -0.70
C ILE A 100 1.92 -1.86 -0.31
N MET A 101 0.67 -1.44 -0.06
CA MET A 101 0.39 -0.14 0.57
C MET A 101 1.15 -0.02 1.90
N ASN A 102 0.97 -1.00 2.77
CA ASN A 102 1.67 -1.05 4.06
C ASN A 102 3.20 -1.21 3.91
N TYR A 103 3.66 -1.85 2.82
CA TYR A 103 5.08 -1.89 2.49
C TYR A 103 5.63 -0.47 2.29
N GLN A 104 4.95 0.35 1.49
CA GLN A 104 5.37 1.72 1.22
C GLN A 104 5.30 2.60 2.47
N LEU A 105 4.23 2.48 3.26
CA LEU A 105 4.10 3.21 4.53
C LEU A 105 5.26 2.87 5.47
N MET A 106 5.51 1.60 5.72
CA MET A 106 6.58 1.17 6.62
C MET A 106 7.98 1.53 6.08
N ALA A 107 8.21 1.46 4.76
CA ALA A 107 9.47 1.88 4.16
C ALA A 107 9.74 3.38 4.34
N ALA A 108 8.70 4.18 4.48
CA ALA A 108 8.77 5.61 4.78
C ALA A 108 8.74 5.94 6.29
N GLY A 109 8.73 4.92 7.17
CA GLY A 109 8.75 5.10 8.62
C GLY A 109 7.37 5.27 9.28
N PHE A 110 6.28 5.11 8.52
CA PHE A 110 4.92 5.12 9.04
C PHE A 110 4.51 3.76 9.63
N LEU A 111 3.42 3.74 10.39
CA LEU A 111 2.84 2.53 10.93
C LEU A 111 2.00 1.79 9.86
N PRO A 112 1.87 0.45 9.93
CA PRO A 112 0.95 -0.25 9.05
C PRO A 112 -0.50 0.01 9.47
N VAL A 113 -1.36 0.31 8.50
CA VAL A 113 -2.79 0.57 8.70
C VAL A 113 -3.66 -0.60 8.23
N SER A 114 -4.85 -0.71 8.77
CA SER A 114 -5.87 -1.66 8.34
C SER A 114 -7.18 -0.95 8.00
N ILE A 115 -7.85 -1.42 6.96
CA ILE A 115 -9.15 -0.88 6.56
C ILE A 115 -10.22 -1.66 7.30
N ALA A 116 -10.83 -1.02 8.30
CA ALA A 116 -11.89 -1.60 9.10
C ALA A 116 -13.16 -1.85 8.26
N LYS A 117 -14.04 -2.74 8.75
CA LYS A 117 -15.26 -3.13 8.03
C LYS A 117 -16.19 -1.94 7.80
N GLU A 118 -16.21 -1.02 8.73
CA GLU A 118 -17.01 0.22 8.72
C GLU A 118 -16.59 1.16 7.58
N ASN A 119 -15.31 1.16 7.23
CA ASN A 119 -14.73 1.99 6.17
C ASN A 119 -14.78 1.32 4.78
N ARG A 120 -15.44 0.16 4.67
CA ARG A 120 -15.39 -0.64 3.44
C ARG A 120 -16.04 0.04 2.25
N LEU A 121 -17.18 0.70 2.43
CA LEU A 121 -17.88 1.39 1.35
C LEU A 121 -17.07 2.60 0.83
N PRO A 122 -16.67 3.57 1.67
CA PRO A 122 -15.82 4.67 1.24
C PRO A 122 -14.50 4.20 0.59
N TYR A 123 -13.93 3.11 1.08
CA TYR A 123 -12.74 2.51 0.50
C TYR A 123 -12.96 2.04 -0.96
N PHE A 124 -14.05 1.34 -1.25
CA PHE A 124 -14.34 0.92 -2.61
C PHE A 124 -14.69 2.09 -3.52
N GLU A 125 -15.40 3.10 -3.02
CA GLU A 125 -15.69 4.33 -3.77
C GLU A 125 -14.41 5.09 -4.15
N ALA A 126 -13.45 5.18 -3.22
CA ALA A 126 -12.15 5.80 -3.48
C ALA A 126 -11.33 5.05 -4.54
N LEU A 127 -11.34 3.72 -4.50
CA LEU A 127 -10.68 2.89 -5.52
C LEU A 127 -11.35 3.02 -6.90
N GLU A 128 -12.68 3.09 -6.93
CA GLU A 128 -13.45 3.27 -8.16
C GLU A 128 -13.18 4.66 -8.77
N ALA A 129 -13.15 5.71 -7.95
CA ALA A 129 -12.81 7.07 -8.39
C ALA A 129 -11.44 7.11 -9.09
N TYR A 130 -10.46 6.41 -8.55
CA TYR A 130 -9.15 6.28 -9.19
C TYR A 130 -9.20 5.43 -10.46
N ALA A 131 -9.85 4.27 -10.43
CA ALA A 131 -9.84 3.33 -11.54
C ALA A 131 -10.54 3.88 -12.80
N VAL A 132 -11.62 4.66 -12.61
CA VAL A 132 -12.43 5.24 -13.70
C VAL A 132 -11.97 6.64 -14.06
N GLY A 133 -11.72 7.51 -13.07
CA GLY A 133 -11.45 8.93 -13.26
C GLY A 133 -9.98 9.35 -13.08
N GLY A 134 -9.14 8.46 -12.55
CA GLY A 134 -7.74 8.78 -12.24
C GLY A 134 -7.56 9.64 -10.97
N ASP A 135 -8.64 9.88 -10.21
CA ASP A 135 -8.59 10.69 -9.00
C ASP A 135 -8.07 9.87 -7.80
N LEU A 136 -6.82 10.13 -7.43
CA LEU A 136 -6.14 9.47 -6.30
C LEU A 136 -6.49 10.10 -4.95
N LYS A 137 -6.99 11.34 -4.95
CA LYS A 137 -7.17 12.14 -3.74
C LYS A 137 -8.01 11.43 -2.66
N PRO A 138 -9.19 10.83 -2.97
CA PRO A 138 -9.98 10.13 -1.95
C PRO A 138 -9.23 8.97 -1.28
N SER A 139 -8.43 8.21 -2.06
CA SER A 139 -7.60 7.12 -1.53
C SER A 139 -6.48 7.64 -0.63
N ALA A 140 -5.82 8.72 -1.01
CA ALA A 140 -4.74 9.32 -0.23
C ALA A 140 -5.26 9.92 1.09
N GLU A 141 -6.38 10.66 1.06
CA GLU A 141 -7.03 11.22 2.25
C GLU A 141 -7.48 10.15 3.24
N MET A 142 -8.03 9.04 2.72
CA MET A 142 -8.42 7.90 3.58
C MET A 142 -7.20 7.29 4.27
N ILE A 143 -6.11 7.03 3.55
CA ILE A 143 -4.89 6.46 4.12
C ILE A 143 -4.27 7.41 5.14
N ALA A 144 -4.26 8.72 4.87
CA ALA A 144 -3.80 9.74 5.81
C ALA A 144 -4.59 9.70 7.12
N SER A 145 -5.92 9.64 7.04
CA SER A 145 -6.79 9.56 8.22
C SER A 145 -6.59 8.27 9.01
N LEU A 146 -6.40 7.13 8.33
CA LEU A 146 -6.12 5.86 8.99
C LEU A 146 -4.75 5.87 9.69
N GLU A 147 -3.75 6.51 9.10
CA GLU A 147 -2.41 6.64 9.69
C GLU A 147 -2.44 7.56 10.91
N GLU A 148 -3.15 8.70 10.82
CA GLU A 148 -3.35 9.61 11.94
C GLU A 148 -4.00 8.92 13.13
N GLN A 149 -5.11 8.21 12.92
CA GLN A 149 -5.77 7.40 13.95
C GLN A 149 -4.83 6.36 14.54
N ARG A 150 -4.03 5.70 13.72
CA ARG A 150 -3.08 4.68 14.15
C ARG A 150 -1.95 5.25 15.00
N LEU A 151 -1.46 6.43 14.66
CA LEU A 151 -0.45 7.17 15.44
C LEU A 151 -1.01 7.62 16.78
N GLU A 152 -2.24 8.14 16.82
CA GLU A 152 -2.92 8.51 18.07
C GLU A 152 -3.08 7.30 19.00
N GLU A 153 -3.58 6.17 18.49
CA GLU A 153 -3.65 4.92 19.25
C GLU A 153 -2.30 4.50 19.81
N TYR A 154 -1.24 4.59 19.00
CA TYR A 154 0.11 4.21 19.41
C TYR A 154 0.63 5.10 20.53
N LEU A 155 0.41 6.41 20.46
CA LEU A 155 0.79 7.37 21.48
C LEU A 155 0.09 7.16 22.83
N THR A 156 -1.12 6.57 22.84
CA THR A 156 -1.79 6.21 24.10
C THR A 156 -1.16 5.01 24.79
N ILE A 157 -0.46 4.15 24.05
CA ILE A 157 0.13 2.90 24.56
C ILE A 157 1.60 3.12 24.98
N VAL A 158 2.32 3.93 24.20
CA VAL A 158 3.75 4.21 24.46
C VAL A 158 3.87 5.48 25.30
N PRO A 159 4.31 5.39 26.58
CA PRO A 159 4.55 6.59 27.36
C PRO A 159 5.61 7.45 26.67
N VAL A 160 5.26 8.70 26.40
CA VAL A 160 6.21 9.68 25.88
C VAL A 160 7.30 9.84 26.94
N GLN A 161 8.49 9.29 26.69
CA GLN A 161 9.66 9.65 27.48
C GLN A 161 9.95 11.11 27.15
N THR A 162 9.58 12.00 28.06
CA THR A 162 10.04 13.38 28.06
C THR A 162 11.56 13.30 28.06
N LEU A 163 12.21 13.68 26.97
CA LEU A 163 13.64 13.95 26.94
C LEU A 163 13.84 15.17 27.82
N GLU A 164 14.06 14.95 29.13
CA GLU A 164 14.59 15.98 29.99
C GLU A 164 15.94 16.36 29.40
N SER A 165 15.99 17.57 28.85
CA SER A 165 17.21 18.22 28.43
C SER A 165 18.15 18.27 29.62
N SER A 166 19.19 17.45 29.61
CA SER A 166 20.32 17.55 30.53
C SER A 166 21.11 18.80 30.17
N GLU A 167 20.60 19.97 30.55
CA GLU A 167 21.40 21.17 30.71
C GLU A 167 22.27 20.99 31.96
N GLN A 168 23.45 20.47 31.77
CA GLN A 168 24.48 20.59 32.78
C GLN A 168 25.02 22.03 32.76
N PRO A 169 24.94 22.78 33.86
CA PRO A 169 25.58 24.08 33.92
C PRO A 169 27.12 23.91 33.91
N MET A 170 27.72 24.51 32.88
CA MET A 170 29.18 24.61 32.76
C MET A 170 29.72 25.42 33.96
N LYS A 171 30.38 24.74 34.87
CA LYS A 171 31.16 25.42 35.93
C LYS A 171 32.38 26.07 35.27
N MET A 172 32.39 27.39 35.25
CA MET A 172 33.60 28.17 35.01
C MET A 172 34.42 28.16 36.29
N GLU A 173 35.63 27.63 36.23
CA GLU A 173 36.75 27.98 37.09
C GLU A 173 37.71 28.88 36.32
#